data_76572a5378983edfea8da4deefa96f19
#
_entry.id   76572a5378983edfea8da4deefa96f19
#
_cell.length_a   1.000
_cell.length_b   1.000
_cell.length_c   1.000
_cell.angle_alpha   90.00
_cell.angle_beta   90.00
_cell.angle_gamma   90.00
#
_symmetry.space_group_name_H-M   'P 1'
#
loop_
_entity.id
_entity.type
_entity.pdbx_description
1 polymer ?
#
loop_
_entity_poly.entity_id
_entity_poly.type
_entity_poly.pdbx_seq_one_letter_code
_entity_poly.pdbx_strand_id
1 'polypeptide(L)'
;MDRHSSYTAPRSDRSPASRGSRRSPKTSNNGRSGNENRFLHNLLWYVLPFIVFNLLLLFLVTASPRIELTVGDTTDYKTVDVSLKVKSLIPIRKLTTTLESQDIEFKKEGGVYHATLTNNGALEIYVEGWNGMPARQNEHIAVLDDTAPSIDEETVVMEDGKLELIAEDNISGINYEAVLCYG
;
A
#
# COMPACT_ATOMS: atom_id res chain seq x y z
N MET A 1 -53.71 -91.90 71.25
CA MET A 1 -54.32 -90.87 72.11
C MET A 1 -54.05 -89.54 71.40
N ASP A 2 -55.06 -89.23 70.74
CA ASP A 2 -55.93 -88.05 70.91
C ASP A 2 -55.28 -86.77 70.49
N ARG A 3 -55.79 -86.28 69.48
CA ARG A 3 -56.88 -85.37 69.15
C ARG A 3 -56.37 -83.96 68.78
N HIS A 4 -56.93 -83.63 67.78
CA HIS A 4 -57.72 -82.47 67.36
C HIS A 4 -56.90 -81.25 66.85
N SER A 5 -57.12 -81.04 65.61
CA SER A 5 -58.18 -80.19 65.04
C SER A 5 -57.95 -78.75 65.36
N SER A 6 -57.93 -77.90 64.50
CA SER A 6 -58.99 -77.43 63.61
C SER A 6 -58.47 -76.26 62.73
N TYR A 7 -58.90 -76.33 61.53
CA TYR A 7 -59.41 -75.25 60.69
C TYR A 7 -59.27 -73.80 61.14
N THR A 8 -58.77 -72.94 60.28
CA THR A 8 -59.65 -71.99 59.59
C THR A 8 -58.87 -71.22 58.53
N ALA A 9 -59.29 -71.34 57.29
CA ALA A 9 -59.19 -70.22 56.33
C ALA A 9 -60.47 -69.38 56.61
N PRO A 10 -60.71 -68.25 56.02
CA PRO A 10 -60.06 -67.55 54.86
C PRO A 10 -59.92 -66.01 55.05
N ARG A 11 -59.36 -65.34 54.21
CA ARG A 11 -59.99 -64.22 53.49
C ARG A 11 -59.03 -63.34 52.73
N SER A 12 -59.31 -63.40 51.50
CA SER A 12 -59.06 -62.34 50.54
C SER A 12 -59.14 -60.94 51.12
N ASP A 13 -58.14 -60.15 50.86
CA ASP A 13 -58.39 -58.76 50.62
C ASP A 13 -57.38 -58.20 49.63
N ARG A 14 -57.97 -57.70 48.64
CA ARG A 14 -57.61 -56.96 47.52
C ARG A 14 -56.44 -55.98 47.72
N SER A 15 -55.44 -56.11 46.89
CA SER A 15 -54.47 -55.08 46.60
C SER A 15 -55.10 -53.85 45.97
N PRO A 16 -54.73 -52.67 46.34
CA PRO A 16 -54.80 -51.53 45.41
C PRO A 16 -53.54 -51.44 44.61
N ALA A 17 -53.73 -51.34 43.31
CA ALA A 17 -52.78 -51.10 42.29
C ALA A 17 -51.79 -49.95 42.65
N SER A 18 -50.53 -50.27 42.82
CA SER A 18 -49.50 -49.27 42.80
C SER A 18 -49.31 -48.81 41.34
N ARG A 19 -49.71 -47.59 41.10
CA ARG A 19 -49.44 -46.85 39.88
C ARG A 19 -47.98 -46.97 39.56
N GLY A 20 -47.68 -47.64 38.45
CA GLY A 20 -46.37 -47.58 37.78
C GLY A 20 -46.04 -46.15 37.45
N SER A 21 -45.14 -45.60 38.17
CA SER A 21 -44.49 -44.36 37.81
C SER A 21 -43.76 -44.62 36.46
N ARG A 22 -44.37 -44.18 35.39
CA ARG A 22 -43.73 -44.09 34.12
C ARG A 22 -42.56 -43.15 34.31
N ARG A 23 -41.37 -43.68 34.53
CA ARG A 23 -40.10 -42.94 34.32
C ARG A 23 -40.02 -42.62 32.84
N SER A 24 -40.31 -41.38 32.50
CA SER A 24 -39.98 -40.84 31.23
C SER A 24 -38.47 -41.04 31.00
N PRO A 25 -38.07 -41.54 29.85
CA PRO A 25 -36.64 -41.55 29.53
C PRO A 25 -36.16 -40.09 29.55
N LYS A 26 -35.32 -39.75 30.52
CA LYS A 26 -34.50 -38.54 30.42
C LYS A 26 -33.71 -38.66 29.14
N THR A 27 -34.17 -38.00 28.12
CA THR A 27 -33.38 -37.73 26.91
C THR A 27 -32.18 -36.96 27.41
N SER A 28 -31.09 -37.66 27.58
CA SER A 28 -29.79 -37.08 27.86
C SER A 28 -29.35 -36.31 26.58
N ASN A 29 -29.77 -35.08 26.46
CA ASN A 29 -29.18 -34.12 25.52
C ASN A 29 -27.82 -33.65 26.05
N ASN A 30 -26.98 -34.58 26.44
CA ASN A 30 -25.64 -34.30 26.88
C ASN A 30 -24.65 -34.91 25.90
N GLY A 31 -24.36 -34.22 24.82
CA GLY A 31 -23.34 -34.74 23.93
C GLY A 31 -22.78 -33.80 22.89
N ARG A 32 -23.38 -32.63 22.63
CA ARG A 32 -22.87 -31.79 21.55
C ARG A 32 -22.24 -30.44 21.96
N SER A 33 -22.61 -29.90 23.11
CA SER A 33 -22.12 -28.58 23.50
C SER A 33 -20.63 -28.55 23.94
N GLY A 34 -20.12 -29.67 24.46
CA GLY A 34 -18.74 -29.70 24.95
C GLY A 34 -17.68 -29.82 23.86
N ASN A 35 -18.04 -30.36 22.71
CA ASN A 35 -17.08 -30.57 21.62
C ASN A 35 -16.96 -29.31 20.73
N GLU A 36 -18.03 -28.58 20.55
CA GLU A 36 -18.02 -27.32 19.80
C GLU A 36 -17.15 -26.25 20.50
N ASN A 37 -17.23 -26.16 21.81
CA ASN A 37 -16.44 -25.21 22.58
C ASN A 37 -14.94 -25.56 22.55
N ARG A 38 -14.58 -26.83 22.56
CA ARG A 38 -13.18 -27.28 22.43
C ARG A 38 -12.63 -27.04 21.04
N PHE A 39 -13.45 -27.28 20.02
CA PHE A 39 -13.08 -26.99 18.63
C PHE A 39 -12.86 -25.48 18.42
N LEU A 40 -13.78 -24.64 18.88
CA LEU A 40 -13.65 -23.19 18.82
C LEU A 40 -12.44 -22.67 19.62
N HIS A 41 -12.19 -23.26 20.79
CA HIS A 41 -11.02 -22.90 21.60
C HIS A 41 -9.70 -23.25 20.88
N ASN A 42 -9.61 -24.46 20.32
CA ASN A 42 -8.41 -24.86 19.57
C ASN A 42 -8.24 -24.03 18.28
N LEU A 43 -9.34 -23.74 17.58
CA LEU A 43 -9.33 -22.88 16.41
C LEU A 43 -8.82 -21.47 16.76
N LEU A 44 -9.34 -20.89 17.84
CA LEU A 44 -8.99 -19.53 18.24
C LEU A 44 -7.55 -19.43 18.75
N TRP A 45 -7.06 -20.42 19.51
CA TRP A 45 -5.75 -20.33 20.18
C TRP A 45 -4.58 -20.89 19.39
N TYR A 46 -4.81 -21.80 18.45
CA TYR A 46 -3.75 -22.43 17.68
C TYR A 46 -3.84 -22.13 16.18
N VAL A 47 -5.00 -22.30 15.59
CA VAL A 47 -5.17 -22.16 14.14
C VAL A 47 -5.21 -20.69 13.73
N LEU A 48 -5.95 -19.85 14.46
CA LEU A 48 -6.07 -18.43 14.15
C LEU A 48 -4.71 -17.70 14.22
N PRO A 49 -3.91 -17.82 15.30
CA PRO A 49 -2.59 -17.18 15.33
C PRO A 49 -1.66 -17.68 14.24
N PHE A 50 -1.73 -18.96 13.91
CA PHE A 50 -0.94 -19.53 12.81
C PHE A 50 -1.33 -18.93 11.46
N ILE A 51 -2.62 -18.79 11.16
CA ILE A 51 -3.12 -18.16 9.93
C ILE A 51 -2.69 -16.69 9.89
N VAL A 52 -2.90 -15.95 10.98
CA VAL A 52 -2.53 -14.53 11.07
C VAL A 52 -1.03 -14.35 10.84
N PHE A 53 -0.20 -15.19 11.45
CA PHE A 53 1.25 -15.16 11.26
C PHE A 53 1.66 -15.39 9.81
N ASN A 54 1.06 -16.41 9.15
CA ASN A 54 1.33 -16.69 7.74
C ASN A 54 0.86 -15.57 6.81
N LEU A 55 -0.31 -14.96 7.09
CA LEU A 55 -0.80 -13.81 6.34
C LEU A 55 0.12 -12.60 6.51
N LEU A 56 0.63 -12.37 7.71
CA LEU A 56 1.58 -11.31 7.99
C LEU A 56 2.90 -11.52 7.25
N LEU A 57 3.42 -12.76 7.25
CA LEU A 57 4.60 -13.11 6.45
C LEU A 57 4.35 -12.90 4.96
N LEU A 58 3.21 -13.35 4.45
CA LEU A 58 2.84 -13.15 3.05
C LEU A 58 2.79 -11.65 2.71
N PHE A 59 2.18 -10.84 3.57
CA PHE A 59 2.11 -9.39 3.41
C PHE A 59 3.51 -8.75 3.40
N LEU A 60 4.41 -9.14 4.31
CA LEU A 60 5.78 -8.66 4.34
C LEU A 60 6.56 -9.02 3.07
N VAL A 61 6.41 -10.26 2.58
CA VAL A 61 7.10 -10.72 1.37
C VAL A 61 6.59 -10.02 0.12
N THR A 62 5.30 -9.69 0.07
CA THR A 62 4.67 -9.05 -1.10
C THR A 62 4.61 -7.53 -1.04
N ALA A 63 4.98 -6.92 0.10
CA ALA A 63 4.95 -5.48 0.27
C ALA A 63 5.94 -4.79 -0.69
N SER A 64 5.43 -3.95 -1.58
CA SER A 64 6.24 -3.14 -2.48
C SER A 64 6.37 -1.70 -1.97
N PRO A 65 7.52 -1.05 -2.20
CA PRO A 65 7.68 0.37 -1.90
C PRO A 65 6.73 1.22 -2.74
N ARG A 66 6.37 2.38 -2.23
CA ARG A 66 5.60 3.40 -2.96
C ARG A 66 6.48 4.61 -3.15
N ILE A 67 6.44 5.13 -4.37
CA ILE A 67 7.21 6.29 -4.79
C ILE A 67 6.24 7.48 -4.84
N GLU A 68 6.62 8.59 -4.21
CA GLU A 68 5.94 9.88 -4.34
C GLU A 68 6.97 10.87 -4.85
N LEU A 69 6.79 11.30 -6.09
CA LEU A 69 7.64 12.28 -6.75
C LEU A 69 6.92 13.63 -6.74
N THR A 70 7.64 14.69 -6.42
CA THR A 70 7.17 16.06 -6.51
C THR A 70 8.22 16.84 -7.31
N VAL A 71 7.79 17.43 -8.40
CA VAL A 71 8.59 18.35 -9.20
C VAL A 71 8.26 19.75 -8.70
N GLY A 72 9.29 20.51 -8.34
CA GLY A 72 9.15 21.88 -7.89
C GLY A 72 8.90 22.83 -9.05
N ASP A 73 8.53 24.06 -8.70
CA ASP A 73 8.46 25.13 -9.68
C ASP A 73 9.86 25.67 -9.99
N THR A 74 10.10 26.05 -11.23
CA THR A 74 11.34 26.72 -11.61
C THR A 74 11.16 28.23 -11.58
N THR A 75 12.18 28.94 -11.12
CA THR A 75 12.19 30.42 -11.11
C THR A 75 13.11 31.01 -12.18
N ASP A 76 14.09 30.24 -12.61
CA ASP A 76 15.13 30.66 -13.58
C ASP A 76 15.03 29.92 -14.92
N TYR A 77 14.06 28.98 -15.03
CA TYR A 77 13.86 28.10 -16.18
C TYR A 77 15.10 27.28 -16.59
N LYS A 78 16.18 27.31 -15.79
CA LYS A 78 17.41 26.58 -16.03
C LYS A 78 17.57 25.37 -15.11
N THR A 79 16.96 25.44 -13.96
CA THR A 79 17.04 24.39 -12.96
C THR A 79 15.66 24.09 -12.36
N VAL A 80 15.42 22.85 -12.01
CA VAL A 80 14.23 22.43 -11.29
C VAL A 80 14.60 21.49 -10.16
N ASP A 81 14.06 21.77 -8.98
CA ASP A 81 14.23 20.92 -7.81
C ASP A 81 13.21 19.79 -7.80
N VAL A 82 13.68 18.59 -7.64
CA VAL A 82 12.86 17.40 -7.58
C VAL A 82 13.00 16.73 -6.21
N SER A 83 11.87 16.44 -5.60
CA SER A 83 11.79 15.77 -4.32
C SER A 83 11.17 14.38 -4.48
N LEU A 84 11.87 13.37 -4.00
CA LEU A 84 11.47 11.98 -4.05
C LEU A 84 11.27 11.43 -2.65
N LYS A 85 10.06 11.03 -2.32
CA LYS A 85 9.73 10.38 -1.06
C LYS A 85 9.36 8.93 -1.31
N VAL A 86 10.11 8.03 -0.67
CA VAL A 86 9.85 6.59 -0.76
C VAL A 86 9.20 6.13 0.53
N LYS A 87 7.96 5.64 0.44
CA LYS A 87 7.22 5.01 1.53
C LYS A 87 7.35 3.50 1.42
N SER A 88 7.99 2.87 2.38
CA SER A 88 8.15 1.42 2.42
C SER A 88 8.04 0.91 3.86
N LEU A 89 7.39 -0.24 4.01
CA LEU A 89 7.34 -0.98 5.28
C LEU A 89 8.63 -1.77 5.51
N ILE A 90 9.37 -2.04 4.43
CA ILE A 90 10.60 -2.83 4.44
C ILE A 90 11.76 -1.91 4.03
N PRO A 91 12.92 -2.03 4.62
CA PRO A 91 14.09 -1.25 4.23
C PRO A 91 14.34 -1.32 2.72
N ILE A 92 14.77 -0.19 2.13
CA ILE A 92 15.13 -0.12 0.73
C ILE A 92 16.50 -0.72 0.53
N ARG A 93 16.64 -1.62 -0.43
CA ARG A 93 17.90 -2.25 -0.82
C ARG A 93 18.61 -1.48 -1.92
N LYS A 94 17.84 -1.00 -2.91
CA LYS A 94 18.39 -0.32 -4.08
C LYS A 94 17.47 0.83 -4.50
N LEU A 95 18.06 1.97 -4.78
CA LEU A 95 17.45 3.13 -5.43
C LEU A 95 18.31 3.48 -6.63
N THR A 96 17.71 3.56 -7.79
CA THR A 96 18.36 4.01 -9.02
C THR A 96 17.46 5.05 -9.67
N THR A 97 18.05 6.16 -10.08
CA THR A 97 17.35 7.27 -10.71
C THR A 97 18.14 7.70 -11.96
N THR A 98 17.46 7.74 -13.09
CA THR A 98 18.07 8.13 -14.36
C THR A 98 17.21 9.17 -15.06
N LEU A 99 17.86 10.15 -15.68
CA LEU A 99 17.26 11.12 -16.58
C LEU A 99 17.85 10.92 -17.97
N GLU A 100 17.01 10.63 -18.97
CA GLU A 100 17.47 10.30 -20.33
C GLU A 100 18.61 9.26 -20.34
N SER A 101 18.50 8.23 -19.50
CA SER A 101 19.49 7.16 -19.32
C SER A 101 20.81 7.59 -18.64
N GLN A 102 20.90 8.80 -18.13
CA GLN A 102 22.02 9.25 -17.30
C GLN A 102 21.68 9.12 -15.82
N ASP A 103 22.60 8.56 -15.04
CA ASP A 103 22.40 8.42 -13.60
C ASP A 103 22.36 9.78 -12.91
N ILE A 104 21.33 10.02 -12.11
CA ILE A 104 21.17 11.21 -11.31
C ILE A 104 21.31 10.85 -9.83
N GLU A 105 22.19 11.56 -9.13
CA GLU A 105 22.39 11.39 -7.71
C GLU A 105 21.39 12.22 -6.91
N PHE A 106 20.58 11.55 -6.10
CA PHE A 106 19.70 12.17 -5.14
C PHE A 106 20.32 12.20 -3.75
N LYS A 107 20.37 13.36 -3.13
CA LYS A 107 20.82 13.54 -1.74
C LYS A 107 19.66 13.29 -0.79
N LYS A 108 19.91 12.49 0.23
CA LYS A 108 18.89 12.16 1.25
C LYS A 108 18.95 13.14 2.40
N GLU A 109 17.88 13.88 2.62
CA GLU A 109 17.72 14.81 3.74
C GLU A 109 16.35 14.58 4.41
N GLY A 110 16.34 14.38 5.74
CA GLY A 110 15.09 14.23 6.49
C GLY A 110 14.16 13.09 6.04
N GLY A 111 14.69 12.08 5.32
CA GLY A 111 13.88 10.96 4.80
C GLY A 111 13.30 11.20 3.40
N VAL A 112 13.58 12.35 2.81
CA VAL A 112 13.25 12.72 1.42
C VAL A 112 14.55 12.79 0.63
N TYR A 113 14.49 12.39 -0.63
CA TYR A 113 15.61 12.48 -1.55
C TYR A 113 15.41 13.72 -2.44
N HIS A 114 16.41 14.56 -2.56
CA HIS A 114 16.39 15.80 -3.33
C HIS A 114 17.44 15.76 -4.43
N ALA A 115 17.08 16.25 -5.59
CA ALA A 115 18.00 16.49 -6.70
C ALA A 115 17.57 17.75 -7.45
N THR A 116 18.56 18.46 -8.02
CA THR A 116 18.34 19.59 -8.92
C THR A 116 18.66 19.12 -10.33
N LEU A 117 17.69 19.21 -11.23
CA LEU A 117 17.83 18.84 -12.64
C LEU A 117 18.11 20.08 -13.47
N THR A 118 18.95 19.92 -14.48
CA THR A 118 19.37 20.97 -15.41
C THR A 118 18.94 20.72 -16.86
N ASN A 119 18.31 19.57 -17.10
CA ASN A 119 17.84 19.16 -18.42
C ASN A 119 16.41 18.65 -18.34
N ASN A 120 15.64 18.88 -19.40
CA ASN A 120 14.39 18.20 -19.63
C ASN A 120 14.62 16.74 -19.99
N GLY A 121 13.60 15.91 -19.85
CA GLY A 121 13.67 14.52 -20.28
C GLY A 121 12.84 13.58 -19.42
N ALA A 122 12.94 12.29 -19.73
CA ALA A 122 12.27 11.22 -18.99
C ALA A 122 13.07 10.85 -17.74
N LEU A 123 12.50 11.16 -16.57
CA LEU A 123 13.03 10.75 -15.27
C LEU A 123 12.47 9.39 -14.92
N GLU A 124 13.34 8.40 -14.84
CA GLU A 124 13.00 7.04 -14.42
C GLU A 124 13.52 6.77 -13.01
N ILE A 125 12.63 6.26 -12.16
CA ILE A 125 12.93 5.96 -10.78
C ILE A 125 12.66 4.47 -10.55
N TYR A 126 13.66 3.75 -10.06
CA TYR A 126 13.58 2.36 -9.67
C TYR A 126 13.95 2.20 -8.21
N VAL A 127 13.06 1.59 -7.44
CA VAL A 127 13.26 1.29 -6.02
C VAL A 127 13.00 -0.20 -5.78
N GLU A 128 13.91 -0.85 -5.06
CA GLU A 128 13.77 -2.25 -4.68
C GLU A 128 13.89 -2.39 -3.16
N GLY A 129 12.92 -3.06 -2.56
CA GLY A 129 12.94 -3.44 -1.14
C GLY A 129 13.85 -4.64 -0.86
N TRP A 130 14.18 -4.86 0.41
CA TRP A 130 14.94 -6.06 0.84
C TRP A 130 14.23 -7.38 0.54
N ASN A 131 12.93 -7.36 0.37
CA ASN A 131 12.13 -8.51 -0.07
C ASN A 131 12.17 -8.76 -1.59
N GLY A 132 12.95 -7.97 -2.33
CA GLY A 132 13.07 -8.07 -3.79
C GLY A 132 11.89 -7.48 -4.57
N MET A 133 10.91 -6.87 -3.89
CA MET A 133 9.77 -6.25 -4.56
C MET A 133 10.15 -4.88 -5.12
N PRO A 134 10.03 -4.67 -6.44
CA PRO A 134 10.35 -3.40 -7.07
C PRO A 134 9.15 -2.46 -7.11
N ALA A 135 9.46 -1.17 -7.17
CA ALA A 135 8.55 -0.12 -7.65
C ALA A 135 9.26 0.70 -8.71
N ARG A 136 8.51 1.16 -9.70
CA ARG A 136 9.02 2.02 -10.79
C ARG A 136 8.06 3.18 -10.97
N GLN A 137 8.64 4.33 -11.25
CA GLN A 137 7.89 5.53 -11.66
C GLN A 137 8.67 6.24 -12.75
N ASN A 138 7.95 6.67 -13.76
CA ASN A 138 8.47 7.46 -14.85
C ASN A 138 7.73 8.79 -14.88
N GLU A 139 8.45 9.87 -15.00
CA GLU A 139 7.90 11.23 -15.09
C GLU A 139 8.64 11.98 -16.18
N HIS A 140 7.92 12.73 -16.99
CA HIS A 140 8.52 13.56 -18.03
C HIS A 140 8.71 14.99 -17.53
N ILE A 141 9.94 15.40 -17.39
CA ILE A 141 10.31 16.75 -16.99
C ILE A 141 10.38 17.61 -18.26
N ALA A 142 9.54 18.66 -18.31
CA ALA A 142 9.45 19.56 -19.45
C ALA A 142 9.21 21.01 -18.97
N VAL A 143 9.82 21.38 -17.85
CA VAL A 143 9.61 22.68 -17.20
C VAL A 143 10.78 23.64 -17.41
N LEU A 144 11.88 23.12 -17.95
CA LEU A 144 13.07 23.92 -18.23
C LEU A 144 12.99 24.48 -19.65
N ASP A 145 13.59 25.66 -19.84
CA ASP A 145 13.70 26.27 -21.14
C ASP A 145 14.99 25.82 -21.81
N ASP A 146 14.86 24.94 -22.79
CA ASP A 146 15.92 24.42 -23.61
C ASP A 146 15.83 24.92 -25.06
N THR A 147 14.92 25.87 -25.31
CA THR A 147 14.65 26.39 -26.63
C THR A 147 15.21 27.82 -26.76
N ALA A 148 16.05 28.04 -27.75
CA ALA A 148 16.55 29.39 -28.02
C ALA A 148 15.42 30.28 -28.57
N PRO A 149 15.42 31.60 -28.24
CA PRO A 149 14.47 32.52 -28.82
C PRO A 149 14.51 32.50 -30.35
N SER A 150 13.36 32.54 -30.96
CA SER A 150 13.27 32.65 -32.43
C SER A 150 13.18 34.11 -32.84
N ILE A 151 13.85 34.43 -33.92
CA ILE A 151 13.79 35.77 -34.56
C ILE A 151 13.00 35.60 -35.85
N ASP A 152 11.98 36.42 -36.02
CA ASP A 152 11.27 36.49 -37.28
C ASP A 152 12.09 37.35 -38.27
N GLU A 153 12.77 36.69 -39.18
CA GLU A 153 13.61 37.31 -40.18
C GLU A 153 12.85 38.25 -41.13
N GLU A 154 11.55 38.03 -41.32
CA GLU A 154 10.68 38.87 -42.15
C GLU A 154 10.40 40.23 -41.50
N THR A 155 10.54 40.31 -40.19
CA THR A 155 10.30 41.53 -39.40
C THR A 155 11.54 42.36 -39.15
N VAL A 156 12.71 41.89 -39.60
CA VAL A 156 13.96 42.60 -39.42
C VAL A 156 14.02 43.82 -40.36
N VAL A 157 13.92 45.00 -39.77
CA VAL A 157 13.98 46.27 -40.50
C VAL A 157 15.21 47.05 -40.03
N MET A 158 15.98 47.56 -40.99
CA MET A 158 17.11 48.42 -40.71
C MET A 158 16.86 49.79 -41.36
N GLU A 159 16.55 50.78 -40.53
CA GLU A 159 16.26 52.15 -40.97
C GLU A 159 17.02 53.14 -40.08
N ASP A 160 17.66 54.12 -40.68
CA ASP A 160 18.43 55.16 -39.98
C ASP A 160 19.45 54.67 -38.94
N GLY A 161 20.07 53.53 -39.18
CA GLY A 161 21.01 52.93 -38.23
C GLY A 161 20.38 52.29 -37.00
N LYS A 162 19.05 52.11 -37.02
CA LYS A 162 18.32 51.33 -36.02
C LYS A 162 17.94 50.00 -36.63
N LEU A 163 18.16 48.93 -35.85
CA LEU A 163 17.72 47.59 -36.15
C LEU A 163 16.45 47.31 -35.31
N GLU A 164 15.34 47.09 -35.99
CA GLU A 164 14.11 46.60 -35.35
C GLU A 164 13.88 45.14 -35.74
N LEU A 165 13.66 44.31 -34.76
CA LEU A 165 13.37 42.90 -34.96
C LEU A 165 12.35 42.43 -33.91
N ILE A 166 11.55 41.45 -34.29
CA ILE A 166 10.65 40.75 -33.36
C ILE A 166 11.30 39.43 -33.02
N ALA A 167 11.51 39.21 -31.73
CA ALA A 167 11.99 37.96 -31.21
C ALA A 167 10.89 37.39 -30.28
N GLU A 168 10.68 36.08 -30.35
CA GLU A 168 9.70 35.39 -29.56
C GLU A 168 10.35 34.26 -28.78
N ASP A 169 9.95 34.13 -27.53
CA ASP A 169 10.30 33.04 -26.64
C ASP A 169 9.04 32.63 -25.86
N ASN A 170 8.73 31.33 -25.93
CA ASN A 170 7.44 30.82 -25.42
C ASN A 170 7.49 30.39 -23.95
N ILE A 171 8.70 30.28 -23.35
CA ILE A 171 8.86 29.68 -22.01
C ILE A 171 9.43 30.71 -21.02
N SER A 172 10.70 31.11 -21.21
CA SER A 172 11.38 32.01 -20.27
C SER A 172 11.22 33.50 -20.61
N GLY A 173 10.78 33.80 -21.82
CA GLY A 173 10.71 35.16 -22.34
C GLY A 173 12.07 35.72 -22.71
N ILE A 174 12.08 36.94 -23.21
CA ILE A 174 13.29 37.60 -23.72
C ILE A 174 13.82 38.60 -22.69
N ASN A 175 15.10 38.44 -22.32
CA ASN A 175 15.80 39.44 -21.54
C ASN A 175 16.41 40.50 -22.43
N TYR A 176 15.68 41.59 -22.69
CA TYR A 176 16.10 42.70 -23.53
C TYR A 176 17.33 43.45 -23.02
N GLU A 177 17.65 43.35 -21.71
CA GLU A 177 18.83 44.00 -21.13
C GLU A 177 20.13 43.25 -21.47
N ALA A 178 20.03 41.96 -21.84
CA ALA A 178 21.15 41.10 -22.14
C ALA A 178 21.38 40.93 -23.66
N VAL A 179 20.64 41.64 -24.51
CA VAL A 179 20.81 41.57 -25.97
C VAL A 179 22.11 42.28 -26.38
N LEU A 180 23.02 41.53 -27.00
CA LEU A 180 24.27 42.05 -27.52
C LEU A 180 24.28 41.96 -29.05
N CYS A 181 24.48 43.10 -29.74
CA CYS A 181 24.66 43.15 -31.17
C CYS A 181 26.14 43.25 -31.48
N TYR A 182 26.67 42.34 -32.27
CA TYR A 182 28.04 42.35 -32.80
C TYR A 182 27.98 42.74 -34.27
N GLY A 183 28.65 43.82 -34.63
CA GLY A 183 28.80 44.30 -36.00
C GLY A 183 30.18 43.96 -36.53
#